data_71fa8806df410f16b4239fe9f36bcd4f
#
_entry.id   71fa8806df410f16b4239fe9f36bcd4f
#
_cell.length_a   1.000
_cell.length_b   1.000
_cell.length_c   1.000
_cell.angle_alpha   90.00
_cell.angle_beta   90.00
_cell.angle_gamma   90.00
#
_symmetry.space_group_name_H-M   'P 1'
#
loop_
_entity.id
_entity.type
_entity.pdbx_description
1 polymer ?
#
loop_
_entity_poly.entity_id
_entity_poly.type
_entity_poly.pdbx_seq_one_letter_code
_entity_poly.pdbx_strand_id
1 'polypeptide(L)'
;MTANDKKQLMVAACKVRMNVIKGVHAAKAGHPGGSLSAADMFTYLFCKEMKVDPKNPKWEERDRFVLSKGHTAPGLYGVLAHQGFFPEEDLLTLRQIGSHLQGHPNMNMTPGVDMSTGSLGQGISTAVGMALAAKYQGKENRVYTLLGDGEIQEGQVWEAMMAASHYKLDNLCVIIDNNGLQIDGKVADVMSPYPIPEKLQAFGFEVAEIDGHDFEQIEAAFNKARETKGKPFGIIMKTTKGKCVSFMENNAGWHGKAPNDDEYAQAISELQAQLAEVEGM
;
A
#
# COMPACT_ATOMS: atom_id res chain seq x y z
N MET A 1 4.26 20.53 2.32
CA MET A 1 4.42 19.86 3.66
C MET A 1 5.31 20.68 4.56
N THR A 2 5.03 20.80 5.87
CA THR A 2 5.98 21.42 6.81
C THR A 2 7.07 20.42 7.21
N ALA A 3 8.22 20.91 7.70
CA ALA A 3 9.28 20.03 8.21
C ALA A 3 8.79 19.14 9.36
N ASN A 4 7.93 19.68 10.23
CA ASN A 4 7.33 18.91 11.32
C ASN A 4 6.39 17.81 10.81
N ASP A 5 5.54 18.08 9.81
CA ASP A 5 4.66 17.06 9.21
C ASP A 5 5.50 15.93 8.61
N LYS A 6 6.57 16.28 7.88
CA LYS A 6 7.49 15.30 7.28
C LYS A 6 8.12 14.43 8.33
N LYS A 7 8.65 15.02 9.41
CA LYS A 7 9.20 14.29 10.54
C LYS A 7 8.19 13.34 11.17
N GLN A 8 6.96 13.79 11.43
CA GLN A 8 5.90 12.95 11.99
C GLN A 8 5.57 11.74 11.08
N LEU A 9 5.49 11.94 9.77
CA LEU A 9 5.27 10.86 8.82
C LEU A 9 6.45 9.87 8.78
N MET A 10 7.69 10.35 8.84
CA MET A 10 8.87 9.48 8.90
C MET A 10 8.89 8.64 10.18
N VAL A 11 8.56 9.23 11.34
CA VAL A 11 8.40 8.51 12.62
C VAL A 11 7.30 7.44 12.51
N ALA A 12 6.14 7.79 11.95
CA ALA A 12 5.04 6.86 11.75
C ALA A 12 5.43 5.71 10.80
N ALA A 13 6.14 5.99 9.71
CA ALA A 13 6.61 4.97 8.77
C ALA A 13 7.59 3.97 9.41
N CYS A 14 8.49 4.44 10.29
CA CYS A 14 9.35 3.55 11.07
C CYS A 14 8.52 2.62 11.97
N LYS A 15 7.51 3.15 12.67
CA LYS A 15 6.60 2.35 13.52
C LYS A 15 5.79 1.34 12.70
N VAL A 16 5.25 1.74 11.54
CA VAL A 16 4.54 0.84 10.61
C VAL A 16 5.45 -0.30 10.17
N ARG A 17 6.71 -0.03 9.81
CA ARG A 17 7.69 -1.07 9.45
C ARG A 17 7.97 -2.02 10.61
N MET A 18 8.14 -1.51 11.84
CA MET A 18 8.29 -2.37 13.02
C MET A 18 7.07 -3.26 13.23
N ASN A 19 5.86 -2.74 13.03
CA ASN A 19 4.61 -3.49 13.13
C ASN A 19 4.53 -4.60 12.06
N VAL A 20 4.98 -4.35 10.82
CA VAL A 20 5.13 -5.40 9.79
C VAL A 20 6.03 -6.53 10.27
N ILE A 21 7.23 -6.19 10.75
CA ILE A 21 8.24 -7.18 11.18
C ILE A 21 7.73 -7.98 12.38
N LYS A 22 7.12 -7.33 13.39
CA LYS A 22 6.51 -8.01 14.55
C LYS A 22 5.43 -9.00 14.14
N GLY A 23 4.49 -8.59 13.30
CA GLY A 23 3.38 -9.45 12.88
C GLY A 23 3.85 -10.65 12.05
N VAL A 24 4.74 -10.43 11.07
CA VAL A 24 5.26 -11.50 10.22
C VAL A 24 6.12 -12.49 11.00
N HIS A 25 6.95 -12.00 11.95
CA HIS A 25 7.75 -12.86 12.81
C HIS A 25 6.87 -13.70 13.75
N ALA A 26 5.88 -13.11 14.41
CA ALA A 26 4.95 -13.83 15.29
C ALA A 26 4.16 -14.92 14.55
N ALA A 27 3.75 -14.63 13.31
CA ALA A 27 3.05 -15.58 12.46
C ALA A 27 3.95 -16.68 11.87
N LYS A 28 5.27 -16.51 11.89
CA LYS A 28 6.27 -17.34 11.17
C LYS A 28 5.93 -17.52 9.69
N ALA A 29 5.15 -16.61 9.14
CA ALA A 29 4.67 -16.59 7.75
C ALA A 29 4.20 -15.19 7.37
N GLY A 30 4.40 -14.77 6.12
CA GLY A 30 3.88 -13.50 5.60
C GLY A 30 4.81 -12.88 4.57
N HIS A 31 4.47 -11.68 4.14
CA HIS A 31 5.13 -11.01 3.02
C HIS A 31 5.76 -9.68 3.48
N PRO A 32 6.95 -9.71 4.12
CA PRO A 32 7.57 -8.48 4.62
C PRO A 32 8.07 -7.57 3.50
N GLY A 33 8.70 -8.11 2.45
CA GLY A 33 9.38 -7.31 1.44
C GLY A 33 8.50 -6.26 0.76
N GLY A 34 7.34 -6.68 0.23
CA GLY A 34 6.37 -5.77 -0.40
C GLY A 34 5.56 -4.91 0.58
N SER A 35 5.49 -5.31 1.85
CA SER A 35 4.89 -4.50 2.92
C SER A 35 5.82 -3.35 3.32
N LEU A 36 7.13 -3.62 3.40
CA LEU A 36 8.14 -2.62 3.74
C LEU A 36 8.37 -1.61 2.60
N SER A 37 8.32 -2.04 1.32
CA SER A 37 8.43 -1.12 0.18
C SER A 37 7.30 -0.08 0.16
N ALA A 38 6.10 -0.48 0.53
CA ALA A 38 4.91 0.38 0.49
C ALA A 38 4.63 1.12 1.81
N ALA A 39 5.48 0.99 2.83
CA ALA A 39 5.19 1.52 4.17
C ALA A 39 5.04 3.06 4.19
N ASP A 40 5.83 3.80 3.42
CA ASP A 40 5.73 5.27 3.34
C ASP A 40 4.40 5.69 2.71
N MET A 41 3.99 5.00 1.65
CA MET A 41 2.70 5.25 0.98
C MET A 41 1.53 4.91 1.91
N PHE A 42 1.53 3.75 2.59
CA PHE A 42 0.51 3.41 3.57
C PHE A 42 0.42 4.49 4.66
N THR A 43 1.58 4.92 5.17
CA THR A 43 1.64 5.96 6.20
C THR A 43 1.05 7.27 5.69
N TYR A 44 1.45 7.74 4.50
CA TYR A 44 0.91 8.98 3.95
C TYR A 44 -0.60 8.91 3.73
N LEU A 45 -1.10 7.81 3.13
CA LEU A 45 -2.52 7.61 2.89
C LEU A 45 -3.35 7.70 4.16
N PHE A 46 -3.02 6.89 5.16
CA PHE A 46 -3.85 6.76 6.37
C PHE A 46 -3.61 7.85 7.41
N CYS A 47 -2.42 8.48 7.44
CA CYS A 47 -2.13 9.55 8.40
C CYS A 47 -2.46 10.95 7.88
N LYS A 48 -2.57 11.14 6.55
CA LYS A 48 -2.69 12.49 5.98
C LYS A 48 -3.70 12.63 4.84
N GLU A 49 -3.74 11.71 3.90
CA GLU A 49 -4.50 11.86 2.65
C GLU A 49 -5.97 11.50 2.80
N MET A 50 -6.26 10.32 3.34
CA MET A 50 -7.60 9.75 3.35
C MET A 50 -8.47 10.30 4.48
N LYS A 51 -9.73 10.56 4.16
CA LYS A 51 -10.78 10.82 5.15
C LYS A 51 -11.24 9.48 5.74
N VAL A 52 -10.70 9.10 6.88
CA VAL A 52 -11.06 7.88 7.61
C VAL A 52 -11.25 8.20 9.10
N ASP A 53 -12.04 7.37 9.79
CA ASP A 53 -12.24 7.47 11.24
C ASP A 53 -12.05 6.09 11.89
N PRO A 54 -10.97 5.86 12.65
CA PRO A 54 -10.74 4.60 13.34
C PRO A 54 -11.85 4.22 14.31
N LYS A 55 -12.56 5.21 14.88
CA LYS A 55 -13.70 4.99 15.82
C LYS A 55 -14.99 4.64 15.08
N ASN A 56 -15.07 4.98 13.79
CA ASN A 56 -16.21 4.65 12.93
C ASN A 56 -15.70 4.06 11.59
N PRO A 57 -15.09 2.86 11.59
CA PRO A 57 -14.47 2.28 10.41
C PRO A 57 -15.43 1.96 9.27
N LYS A 58 -16.74 2.02 9.53
CA LYS A 58 -17.81 1.83 8.54
C LYS A 58 -18.48 3.13 8.09
N TRP A 59 -17.93 4.30 8.47
CA TRP A 59 -18.47 5.59 8.02
C TRP A 59 -18.65 5.62 6.50
N GLU A 60 -19.86 5.90 6.05
CA GLU A 60 -20.23 5.76 4.64
C GLU A 60 -19.50 6.75 3.72
N GLU A 61 -19.26 7.97 4.21
CA GLU A 61 -18.62 9.04 3.43
C GLU A 61 -17.09 9.03 3.50
N ARG A 62 -16.51 8.01 4.17
CA ARG A 62 -15.05 7.85 4.20
C ARG A 62 -14.50 7.57 2.81
N ASP A 63 -13.26 7.92 2.57
CA ASP A 63 -12.50 7.41 1.43
C ASP A 63 -12.33 5.89 1.53
N ARG A 64 -12.05 5.23 0.41
CA ARG A 64 -11.88 3.78 0.32
C ARG A 64 -10.47 3.42 -0.12
N PHE A 65 -9.93 2.39 0.49
CA PHE A 65 -8.65 1.83 0.09
C PHE A 65 -8.76 0.35 -0.24
N VAL A 66 -8.34 -0.03 -1.45
CA VAL A 66 -8.27 -1.43 -1.89
C VAL A 66 -6.81 -1.84 -2.03
N LEU A 67 -6.35 -2.73 -1.16
CA LEU A 67 -5.03 -3.33 -1.29
C LEU A 67 -5.09 -4.45 -2.34
N SER A 68 -4.88 -4.11 -3.64
CA SER A 68 -4.97 -5.09 -4.72
C SER A 68 -3.90 -6.17 -4.62
N LYS A 69 -2.63 -5.80 -4.31
CA LYS A 69 -1.58 -6.76 -3.92
C LYS A 69 -1.81 -7.28 -2.50
N GLY A 70 -2.89 -8.05 -2.30
CA GLY A 70 -3.40 -8.45 -0.98
C GLY A 70 -2.41 -9.20 -0.09
N HIS A 71 -1.37 -9.82 -0.66
CA HIS A 71 -0.31 -10.48 0.09
C HIS A 71 0.47 -9.51 0.99
N THR A 72 0.49 -8.20 0.70
CA THR A 72 1.11 -7.19 1.57
C THR A 72 0.20 -6.70 2.70
N ALA A 73 -0.78 -7.52 3.09
CA ALA A 73 -1.65 -7.30 4.26
C ALA A 73 -0.88 -6.90 5.54
N PRO A 74 0.33 -7.43 5.86
CA PRO A 74 1.08 -6.96 7.02
C PRO A 74 1.36 -5.45 7.01
N GLY A 75 1.60 -4.84 5.84
CA GLY A 75 1.76 -3.40 5.69
C GLY A 75 0.48 -2.62 6.01
N LEU A 76 -0.65 -3.08 5.45
CA LEU A 76 -1.95 -2.48 5.73
C LEU A 76 -2.32 -2.64 7.21
N TYR A 77 -2.15 -3.82 7.79
CA TYR A 77 -2.45 -4.05 9.21
C TYR A 77 -1.54 -3.19 10.12
N GLY A 78 -0.26 -3.05 9.75
CA GLY A 78 0.67 -2.21 10.49
C GLY A 78 0.24 -0.76 10.58
N VAL A 79 -0.27 -0.17 9.48
CA VAL A 79 -0.77 1.20 9.50
C VAL A 79 -2.15 1.32 10.13
N LEU A 80 -3.05 0.35 9.95
CA LEU A 80 -4.37 0.36 10.59
C LEU A 80 -4.25 0.28 12.12
N ALA A 81 -3.38 -0.58 12.65
CA ALA A 81 -3.07 -0.66 14.08
C ALA A 81 -2.48 0.67 14.58
N HIS A 82 -1.49 1.23 13.86
CA HIS A 82 -0.89 2.51 14.17
C HIS A 82 -1.92 3.66 14.23
N GLN A 83 -2.94 3.62 13.38
CA GLN A 83 -4.05 4.58 13.37
C GLN A 83 -5.12 4.31 14.44
N GLY A 84 -5.05 3.17 15.14
CA GLY A 84 -5.99 2.82 16.21
C GLY A 84 -7.30 2.19 15.73
N PHE A 85 -7.33 1.59 14.53
CA PHE A 85 -8.49 0.78 14.10
C PHE A 85 -8.66 -0.48 14.95
N PHE A 86 -7.57 -0.99 15.51
CA PHE A 86 -7.50 -2.09 16.46
C PHE A 86 -6.18 -2.00 17.25
N PRO A 87 -6.06 -2.68 18.41
CA PRO A 87 -4.85 -2.67 19.23
C PRO A 87 -3.61 -3.18 18.48
N GLU A 88 -2.44 -2.58 18.69
CA GLU A 88 -1.18 -3.05 18.07
C GLU A 88 -0.82 -4.48 18.49
N GLU A 89 -1.22 -4.91 19.68
CA GLU A 89 -1.02 -6.27 20.19
C GLU A 89 -1.67 -7.34 19.33
N ASP A 90 -2.76 -7.01 18.63
CA ASP A 90 -3.45 -7.93 17.71
C ASP A 90 -2.55 -8.37 16.56
N LEU A 91 -1.55 -7.56 16.18
CA LEU A 91 -0.57 -7.91 15.14
C LEU A 91 0.17 -9.22 15.45
N LEU A 92 0.33 -9.56 16.74
CA LEU A 92 0.96 -10.81 17.17
C LEU A 92 0.09 -12.04 16.89
N THR A 93 -1.18 -11.84 16.53
CA THR A 93 -2.13 -12.91 16.18
C THR A 93 -2.27 -13.13 14.68
N LEU A 94 -1.45 -12.43 13.86
CA LEU A 94 -1.48 -12.55 12.40
C LEU A 94 -1.50 -14.03 11.95
N ARG A 95 -2.42 -14.41 11.07
CA ARG A 95 -2.61 -15.77 10.51
C ARG A 95 -2.95 -16.87 11.53
N GLN A 96 -3.19 -16.54 12.78
CA GLN A 96 -3.65 -17.53 13.77
C GLN A 96 -5.14 -17.84 13.58
N ILE A 97 -5.53 -19.05 13.96
CA ILE A 97 -6.95 -19.47 13.92
C ILE A 97 -7.75 -18.58 14.87
N GLY A 98 -8.85 -18.02 14.36
CA GLY A 98 -9.71 -17.11 15.14
C GLY A 98 -9.27 -15.63 15.13
N SER A 99 -8.07 -15.29 14.63
CA SER A 99 -7.66 -13.91 14.47
C SER A 99 -8.45 -13.22 13.35
N HIS A 100 -8.74 -11.93 13.55
CA HIS A 100 -9.28 -11.08 12.50
C HIS A 100 -8.22 -10.66 11.46
N LEU A 101 -6.92 -10.87 11.76
CA LEU A 101 -5.79 -10.55 10.89
C LEU A 101 -5.40 -11.77 10.05
N GLN A 102 -6.11 -11.95 8.95
CA GLN A 102 -5.87 -13.03 8.00
C GLN A 102 -4.63 -12.78 7.14
N GLY A 103 -4.11 -13.83 6.47
CA GLY A 103 -2.94 -13.70 5.60
C GLY A 103 -3.12 -12.76 4.40
N HIS A 104 -4.37 -12.53 4.03
CA HIS A 104 -4.83 -11.53 3.05
C HIS A 104 -5.98 -10.73 3.67
N PRO A 105 -6.23 -9.47 3.24
CA PRO A 105 -7.26 -8.63 3.84
C PRO A 105 -8.65 -9.26 3.78
N ASN A 106 -9.39 -9.16 4.87
CA ASN A 106 -10.78 -9.62 4.96
C ASN A 106 -11.67 -8.48 5.48
N MET A 107 -12.52 -7.93 4.60
CA MET A 107 -13.38 -6.79 4.89
C MET A 107 -14.48 -7.08 5.93
N ASN A 108 -14.80 -8.36 6.15
CA ASN A 108 -15.83 -8.76 7.10
C ASN A 108 -15.27 -8.92 8.52
N MET A 109 -13.95 -9.07 8.66
CA MET A 109 -13.32 -9.35 9.96
C MET A 109 -12.46 -8.21 10.47
N THR A 110 -11.72 -7.53 9.59
CA THR A 110 -10.69 -6.55 9.98
C THR A 110 -11.23 -5.13 9.88
N PRO A 111 -11.34 -4.36 11.00
CA PRO A 111 -11.71 -2.96 10.96
C PRO A 111 -10.77 -2.14 10.05
N GLY A 112 -11.34 -1.26 9.22
CA GLY A 112 -10.56 -0.43 8.29
C GLY A 112 -10.20 -1.10 6.96
N VAL A 113 -10.51 -2.37 6.76
CA VAL A 113 -10.37 -3.06 5.47
C VAL A 113 -11.64 -2.88 4.65
N ASP A 114 -11.52 -2.26 3.47
CA ASP A 114 -12.66 -1.97 2.58
C ASP A 114 -12.99 -3.10 1.62
N MET A 115 -12.02 -3.98 1.28
CA MET A 115 -12.21 -5.08 0.35
C MET A 115 -11.34 -6.29 0.70
N SER A 116 -11.92 -7.47 0.65
CA SER A 116 -11.19 -8.73 0.71
C SER A 116 -10.44 -8.94 -0.62
N THR A 117 -9.12 -9.14 -0.55
CA THR A 117 -8.25 -9.30 -1.72
C THR A 117 -7.26 -10.44 -1.52
N GLY A 118 -6.46 -10.75 -2.54
CA GLY A 118 -5.45 -11.83 -2.49
C GLY A 118 -5.23 -12.47 -3.85
N SER A 119 -6.26 -12.58 -4.69
CA SER A 119 -6.11 -12.92 -6.11
C SER A 119 -5.62 -11.69 -6.85
N LEU A 120 -4.38 -11.72 -7.34
CA LEU A 120 -3.73 -10.59 -8.00
C LEU A 120 -4.53 -10.13 -9.22
N GLY A 121 -4.55 -8.83 -9.47
CA GLY A 121 -5.28 -8.20 -10.56
C GLY A 121 -6.77 -7.97 -10.30
N GLN A 122 -7.38 -8.59 -9.27
CA GLN A 122 -8.82 -8.47 -9.01
C GLN A 122 -9.19 -7.22 -8.21
N GLY A 123 -8.31 -6.78 -7.30
CA GLY A 123 -8.60 -5.65 -6.40
C GLY A 123 -8.88 -4.35 -7.13
N ILE A 124 -8.15 -4.06 -8.20
CA ILE A 124 -8.37 -2.84 -9.00
C ILE A 124 -9.79 -2.79 -9.59
N SER A 125 -10.36 -3.91 -10.03
CA SER A 125 -11.73 -3.95 -10.59
C SER A 125 -12.76 -3.59 -9.52
N THR A 126 -12.55 -4.03 -8.28
CA THR A 126 -13.42 -3.64 -7.16
C THR A 126 -13.28 -2.15 -6.82
N ALA A 127 -12.05 -1.60 -6.88
CA ALA A 127 -11.82 -0.17 -6.72
C ALA A 127 -12.51 0.66 -7.80
N VAL A 128 -12.48 0.22 -9.06
CA VAL A 128 -13.23 0.84 -10.17
C VAL A 128 -14.73 0.82 -9.88
N GLY A 129 -15.28 -0.31 -9.41
CA GLY A 129 -16.69 -0.41 -9.03
C GLY A 129 -17.07 0.54 -7.89
N MET A 130 -16.22 0.66 -6.86
CA MET A 130 -16.43 1.59 -5.73
C MET A 130 -16.40 3.06 -6.21
N ALA A 131 -15.43 3.42 -7.06
CA ALA A 131 -15.32 4.78 -7.59
C ALA A 131 -16.50 5.14 -8.50
N LEU A 132 -16.94 4.20 -9.34
CA LEU A 132 -18.10 4.37 -10.19
C LEU A 132 -19.39 4.53 -9.36
N ALA A 133 -19.58 3.71 -8.33
CA ALA A 133 -20.71 3.79 -7.43
C ALA A 133 -20.77 5.15 -6.68
N ALA A 134 -19.63 5.62 -6.15
CA ALA A 134 -19.54 6.92 -5.50
C ALA A 134 -19.93 8.05 -6.47
N LYS A 135 -19.40 8.03 -7.68
CA LYS A 135 -19.70 9.03 -8.72
C LYS A 135 -21.18 9.00 -9.13
N TYR A 136 -21.73 7.80 -9.32
CA TYR A 136 -23.17 7.63 -9.66
C TYR A 136 -24.10 8.15 -8.56
N GLN A 137 -23.70 7.99 -7.30
CA GLN A 137 -24.47 8.47 -6.13
C GLN A 137 -24.20 9.94 -5.80
N GLY A 138 -23.36 10.65 -6.55
CA GLY A 138 -23.00 12.04 -6.27
C GLY A 138 -22.19 12.22 -4.97
N LYS A 139 -21.50 11.17 -4.50
CA LYS A 139 -20.64 11.22 -3.32
C LYS A 139 -19.25 11.75 -3.67
N GLU A 140 -18.61 12.45 -2.74
CA GLU A 140 -17.30 13.08 -2.93
C GLU A 140 -16.12 12.21 -2.48
N ASN A 141 -16.39 11.04 -1.89
CA ASN A 141 -15.34 10.16 -1.41
C ASN A 141 -14.47 9.62 -2.57
N ARG A 142 -13.18 9.55 -2.29
CA ARG A 142 -12.18 9.05 -3.22
C ARG A 142 -11.88 7.58 -2.96
N VAL A 143 -11.39 6.92 -4.00
CA VAL A 143 -10.96 5.52 -3.94
C VAL A 143 -9.49 5.43 -4.34
N TYR A 144 -8.72 4.76 -3.51
CA TYR A 144 -7.29 4.49 -3.72
C TYR A 144 -7.09 2.99 -3.84
N THR A 145 -6.20 2.57 -4.72
CA THR A 145 -5.83 1.15 -4.83
C THR A 145 -4.33 1.00 -5.04
N LEU A 146 -3.73 0.02 -4.35
CA LEU A 146 -2.31 -0.28 -4.46
C LEU A 146 -2.09 -1.62 -5.15
N LEU A 147 -1.34 -1.58 -6.25
CA LEU A 147 -0.90 -2.73 -7.02
C LEU A 147 0.61 -2.92 -6.90
N GLY A 148 1.10 -4.13 -7.18
CA GLY A 148 2.50 -4.40 -7.45
C GLY A 148 2.82 -4.32 -8.93
N ASP A 149 4.08 -4.05 -9.27
CA ASP A 149 4.58 -4.06 -10.64
C ASP A 149 4.50 -5.45 -11.30
N GLY A 150 4.71 -6.53 -10.56
CA GLY A 150 4.46 -7.88 -11.01
C GLY A 150 2.95 -8.18 -11.15
N GLU A 151 2.09 -7.58 -10.34
CA GLU A 151 0.64 -7.77 -10.41
C GLU A 151 0.03 -7.20 -11.70
N ILE A 152 0.58 -6.12 -12.24
CA ILE A 152 0.06 -5.54 -13.48
C ILE A 152 0.36 -6.37 -14.74
N GLN A 153 0.98 -7.53 -14.60
CA GLN A 153 1.05 -8.54 -15.67
C GLN A 153 -0.30 -9.22 -15.92
N GLU A 154 -1.21 -9.16 -14.94
CA GLU A 154 -2.57 -9.71 -15.08
C GLU A 154 -3.41 -8.89 -16.07
N GLY A 155 -4.05 -9.57 -17.03
CA GLY A 155 -4.90 -8.93 -18.05
C GLY A 155 -6.05 -8.13 -17.45
N GLN A 156 -6.63 -8.62 -16.35
CA GLN A 156 -7.72 -7.98 -15.59
C GLN A 156 -7.38 -6.54 -15.17
N VAL A 157 -6.11 -6.26 -14.87
CA VAL A 157 -5.67 -4.89 -14.50
C VAL A 157 -5.92 -3.91 -15.65
N TRP A 158 -5.59 -4.30 -16.88
CA TRP A 158 -5.76 -3.46 -18.07
C TRP A 158 -7.21 -3.29 -18.46
N GLU A 159 -8.04 -4.31 -18.29
CA GLU A 159 -9.50 -4.21 -18.44
C GLU A 159 -10.10 -3.20 -17.47
N ALA A 160 -9.68 -3.24 -16.19
CA ALA A 160 -10.10 -2.29 -15.18
C ALA A 160 -9.65 -0.86 -15.49
N MET A 161 -8.41 -0.67 -15.97
CA MET A 161 -7.89 0.64 -16.37
C MET A 161 -8.67 1.23 -17.55
N MET A 162 -9.02 0.39 -18.55
CA MET A 162 -9.86 0.80 -19.68
C MET A 162 -11.23 1.29 -19.18
N ALA A 163 -11.87 0.54 -18.28
CA ALA A 163 -13.15 0.91 -17.69
C ALA A 163 -13.06 2.21 -16.88
N ALA A 164 -12.01 2.37 -16.05
CA ALA A 164 -11.79 3.58 -15.26
C ALA A 164 -11.72 4.85 -16.13
N SER A 165 -11.00 4.77 -17.24
CA SER A 165 -10.88 5.88 -18.20
C SER A 165 -12.18 6.13 -18.96
N HIS A 166 -12.87 5.08 -19.41
CA HIS A 166 -14.14 5.19 -20.11
C HIS A 166 -15.18 5.94 -19.27
N TYR A 167 -15.28 5.59 -17.99
CA TYR A 167 -16.21 6.24 -17.04
C TYR A 167 -15.66 7.53 -16.42
N LYS A 168 -14.46 7.98 -16.82
CA LYS A 168 -13.83 9.23 -16.37
C LYS A 168 -13.77 9.30 -14.83
N LEU A 169 -13.27 8.25 -14.18
CA LEU A 169 -13.25 8.11 -12.73
C LEU A 169 -12.14 8.99 -12.11
N ASP A 170 -12.35 10.29 -12.06
CA ASP A 170 -11.43 11.27 -11.47
C ASP A 170 -11.37 11.23 -9.93
N ASN A 171 -12.22 10.41 -9.32
CA ASN A 171 -12.16 10.05 -7.92
C ASN A 171 -11.39 8.75 -7.65
N LEU A 172 -10.77 8.12 -8.67
CA LEU A 172 -9.92 6.93 -8.54
C LEU A 172 -8.44 7.29 -8.68
N CYS A 173 -7.63 6.88 -7.70
CA CYS A 173 -6.17 6.94 -7.75
C CYS A 173 -5.60 5.51 -7.71
N VAL A 174 -4.93 5.11 -8.79
CA VAL A 174 -4.23 3.82 -8.91
C VAL A 174 -2.76 4.03 -8.60
N ILE A 175 -2.26 3.32 -7.59
CA ILE A 175 -0.88 3.41 -7.12
C ILE A 175 -0.18 2.10 -7.47
N ILE A 176 1.00 2.19 -8.08
CA ILE A 176 1.83 1.04 -8.45
C ILE A 176 3.13 1.08 -7.63
N ASP A 177 3.32 0.09 -6.77
CA ASP A 177 4.58 -0.16 -6.07
C ASP A 177 5.56 -0.81 -7.05
N ASN A 178 6.36 0.03 -7.72
CA ASN A 178 7.34 -0.38 -8.71
C ASN A 178 8.69 -0.63 -8.02
N ASN A 179 8.78 -1.76 -7.30
CA ASN A 179 9.99 -2.18 -6.61
C ASN A 179 10.91 -3.06 -7.46
N GLY A 180 10.51 -3.40 -8.68
CA GLY A 180 11.29 -4.15 -9.67
C GLY A 180 11.43 -5.64 -9.40
N LEU A 181 10.80 -6.18 -8.34
CA LEU A 181 10.97 -7.57 -7.92
C LEU A 181 9.63 -8.27 -7.68
N GLN A 182 9.50 -9.46 -8.24
CA GLN A 182 8.45 -10.43 -7.94
C GLN A 182 9.03 -11.70 -7.30
N ILE A 183 8.20 -12.70 -7.05
CA ILE A 183 8.59 -13.92 -6.32
C ILE A 183 9.78 -14.65 -6.98
N ASP A 184 9.80 -14.69 -8.32
CA ASP A 184 10.80 -15.46 -9.10
C ASP A 184 12.02 -14.62 -9.52
N GLY A 185 12.10 -13.34 -9.15
CA GLY A 185 13.22 -12.47 -9.50
C GLY A 185 12.82 -11.07 -9.98
N LYS A 186 13.63 -10.51 -10.87
CA LYS A 186 13.35 -9.19 -11.44
C LYS A 186 12.13 -9.24 -12.36
N VAL A 187 11.21 -8.31 -12.16
CA VAL A 187 9.99 -8.20 -12.97
C VAL A 187 10.32 -8.07 -14.47
N ALA A 188 11.37 -7.31 -14.79
CA ALA A 188 11.83 -7.14 -16.17
C ALA A 188 12.31 -8.44 -16.84
N ASP A 189 12.84 -9.38 -16.06
CA ASP A 189 13.40 -10.63 -16.58
C ASP A 189 12.35 -11.75 -16.63
N VAL A 190 11.36 -11.71 -15.72
CA VAL A 190 10.29 -12.74 -15.65
C VAL A 190 9.21 -12.46 -16.69
N MET A 191 8.58 -11.29 -16.62
CA MET A 191 7.58 -10.82 -17.58
C MET A 191 7.49 -9.29 -17.49
N SER A 192 8.14 -8.57 -18.40
CA SER A 192 8.30 -7.12 -18.34
C SER A 192 6.98 -6.37 -18.59
N PRO A 193 6.46 -5.63 -17.61
CA PRO A 193 5.31 -4.75 -17.82
C PRO A 193 5.72 -3.37 -18.39
N TYR A 194 7.00 -3.10 -18.51
CA TYR A 194 7.54 -1.79 -18.89
C TYR A 194 7.28 -1.45 -20.37
N PRO A 195 7.21 -0.16 -20.75
CA PRO A 195 7.18 1.00 -19.86
C PRO A 195 5.78 1.19 -19.23
N ILE A 196 5.73 1.40 -17.88
CA ILE A 196 4.46 1.48 -17.16
C ILE A 196 3.77 2.84 -17.36
N PRO A 197 4.47 4.00 -17.24
CA PRO A 197 3.84 5.31 -17.37
C PRO A 197 3.16 5.50 -18.71
N GLU A 198 3.83 5.15 -19.81
CA GLU A 198 3.32 5.30 -21.16
C GLU A 198 2.09 4.42 -21.43
N LYS A 199 2.08 3.22 -20.85
CA LYS A 199 0.92 2.32 -20.93
C LYS A 199 -0.30 2.93 -20.22
N LEU A 200 -0.13 3.44 -18.99
CA LEU A 200 -1.22 4.10 -18.27
C LEU A 200 -1.72 5.34 -19.02
N GLN A 201 -0.82 6.14 -19.58
CA GLN A 201 -1.18 7.29 -20.42
C GLN A 201 -1.97 6.87 -21.65
N ALA A 202 -1.57 5.80 -22.32
CA ALA A 202 -2.29 5.24 -23.47
C ALA A 202 -3.70 4.73 -23.09
N PHE A 203 -3.87 4.27 -21.82
CA PHE A 203 -5.18 3.94 -21.27
C PHE A 203 -5.96 5.16 -20.75
N GLY A 204 -5.46 6.38 -20.96
CA GLY A 204 -6.19 7.63 -20.65
C GLY A 204 -6.04 8.13 -19.21
N PHE A 205 -5.06 7.63 -18.46
CA PHE A 205 -4.73 8.14 -17.13
C PHE A 205 -3.90 9.43 -17.19
N GLU A 206 -4.08 10.31 -16.22
CA GLU A 206 -3.03 11.25 -15.83
C GLU A 206 -2.05 10.51 -14.93
N VAL A 207 -0.73 10.78 -15.11
CA VAL A 207 0.32 9.96 -14.47
C VAL A 207 1.35 10.82 -13.76
N ALA A 208 1.86 10.34 -12.62
CA ALA A 208 3.05 10.83 -11.95
C ALA A 208 4.01 9.67 -11.65
N GLU A 209 5.30 9.85 -11.93
CA GLU A 209 6.37 8.99 -11.45
C GLU A 209 7.10 9.69 -10.30
N ILE A 210 7.31 8.97 -9.19
CA ILE A 210 7.89 9.54 -7.97
C ILE A 210 8.87 8.56 -7.31
N ASP A 211 9.76 9.10 -6.47
CA ASP A 211 10.40 8.32 -5.41
C ASP A 211 9.35 8.01 -4.34
N GLY A 212 9.00 6.72 -4.18
CA GLY A 212 8.01 6.24 -3.23
C GLY A 212 8.47 6.30 -1.77
N HIS A 213 9.69 6.76 -1.50
CA HIS A 213 10.25 6.97 -0.17
C HIS A 213 10.43 8.45 0.18
N ASP A 214 10.06 9.36 -0.73
CA ASP A 214 10.09 10.81 -0.51
C ASP A 214 8.68 11.35 -0.25
N PHE A 215 8.40 11.71 1.00
CA PHE A 215 7.09 12.23 1.40
C PHE A 215 6.69 13.53 0.69
N GLU A 216 7.64 14.36 0.25
CA GLU A 216 7.33 15.59 -0.49
C GLU A 216 6.86 15.26 -1.91
N GLN A 217 7.48 14.29 -2.57
CA GLN A 217 7.04 13.80 -3.87
C GLN A 217 5.70 13.05 -3.78
N ILE A 218 5.51 12.24 -2.71
CA ILE A 218 4.23 11.57 -2.43
C ILE A 218 3.12 12.62 -2.29
N GLU A 219 3.31 13.65 -1.46
CA GLU A 219 2.33 14.74 -1.29
C GLU A 219 2.02 15.46 -2.61
N ALA A 220 3.05 15.80 -3.39
CA ALA A 220 2.88 16.47 -4.67
C ALA A 220 2.04 15.63 -5.64
N ALA A 221 2.27 14.30 -5.70
CA ALA A 221 1.51 13.39 -6.55
C ALA A 221 0.04 13.31 -6.13
N PHE A 222 -0.27 13.20 -4.83
CA PHE A 222 -1.65 13.17 -4.35
C PHE A 222 -2.36 14.52 -4.52
N ASN A 223 -1.66 15.65 -4.37
CA ASN A 223 -2.20 16.97 -4.71
C ASN A 223 -2.64 17.01 -6.18
N LYS A 224 -1.75 16.59 -7.09
CA LYS A 224 -2.06 16.51 -8.52
C LYS A 224 -3.23 15.57 -8.82
N ALA A 225 -3.31 14.44 -8.11
CA ALA A 225 -4.42 13.49 -8.23
C ALA A 225 -5.78 14.12 -7.82
N ARG A 226 -5.81 14.98 -6.80
CA ARG A 226 -7.02 15.71 -6.39
C ARG A 226 -7.44 16.78 -7.39
N GLU A 227 -6.48 17.44 -8.03
CA GLU A 227 -6.70 18.50 -9.02
C GLU A 227 -7.12 17.94 -10.39
N THR A 228 -6.74 16.70 -10.71
CA THR A 228 -7.08 16.05 -11.98
C THR A 228 -8.59 15.81 -12.09
N LYS A 229 -9.19 16.24 -13.20
CA LYS A 229 -10.62 16.09 -13.48
C LYS A 229 -10.86 15.36 -14.79
N GLY A 230 -11.96 14.60 -14.81
CA GLY A 230 -12.43 13.91 -16.00
C GLY A 230 -11.62 12.70 -16.43
N LYS A 231 -10.62 12.28 -15.67
CA LYS A 231 -9.82 11.06 -15.91
C LYS A 231 -9.21 10.52 -14.63
N PRO A 232 -8.98 9.19 -14.53
CA PRO A 232 -8.31 8.59 -13.38
C PRO A 232 -6.84 9.01 -13.30
N PHE A 233 -6.25 8.87 -12.10
CA PHE A 233 -4.87 9.22 -11.82
C PHE A 233 -4.03 7.98 -11.49
N GLY A 234 -2.83 7.87 -12.07
CA GLY A 234 -1.85 6.82 -11.81
C GLY A 234 -0.60 7.37 -11.12
N ILE A 235 -0.19 6.79 -10.01
CA ILE A 235 1.08 7.08 -9.34
C ILE A 235 1.98 5.86 -9.47
N ILE A 236 3.11 5.99 -10.16
CA ILE A 236 4.15 4.97 -10.22
C ILE A 236 5.22 5.34 -9.19
N MET A 237 5.32 4.54 -8.14
CA MET A 237 6.29 4.74 -7.07
C MET A 237 7.52 3.88 -7.31
N LYS A 238 8.66 4.49 -7.56
CA LYS A 238 9.96 3.80 -7.51
C LYS A 238 10.29 3.52 -6.04
N THR A 239 10.35 2.26 -5.67
CA THR A 239 10.54 1.83 -4.29
C THR A 239 11.62 0.75 -4.19
N THR A 240 12.02 0.47 -2.96
CA THR A 240 12.95 -0.61 -2.62
C THR A 240 12.21 -1.71 -1.88
N LYS A 241 12.13 -2.91 -2.47
CA LYS A 241 11.57 -4.08 -1.76
C LYS A 241 12.37 -4.34 -0.49
N GLY A 242 11.69 -4.50 0.65
CA GLY A 242 12.37 -4.72 1.95
C GLY A 242 12.95 -3.46 2.59
N LYS A 243 12.52 -2.26 2.18
CA LYS A 243 13.05 -0.95 2.60
C LYS A 243 13.28 -0.83 4.10
N CYS A 244 14.47 -0.32 4.47
CA CYS A 244 14.94 -0.04 5.83
C CYS A 244 15.30 -1.29 6.66
N VAL A 245 15.40 -2.47 6.03
CA VAL A 245 15.97 -3.68 6.66
C VAL A 245 17.08 -4.19 5.73
N SER A 246 18.32 -4.01 6.14
CA SER A 246 19.49 -4.13 5.28
C SER A 246 19.59 -5.45 4.50
N PHE A 247 19.29 -6.57 5.16
CA PHE A 247 19.35 -7.91 4.53
C PHE A 247 18.10 -8.26 3.71
N MET A 248 17.04 -7.43 3.78
CA MET A 248 15.80 -7.59 2.98
C MET A 248 15.79 -6.70 1.73
N GLU A 249 16.52 -5.57 1.75
CA GLU A 249 16.51 -4.63 0.63
C GLU A 249 16.97 -5.27 -0.70
N ASN A 250 16.18 -5.02 -1.75
CA ASN A 250 16.42 -5.52 -3.11
C ASN A 250 16.61 -7.05 -3.21
N ASN A 251 16.02 -7.81 -2.30
CA ASN A 251 16.15 -9.26 -2.25
C ASN A 251 14.79 -9.95 -2.45
N ALA A 252 14.62 -10.60 -3.62
CA ALA A 252 13.38 -11.32 -3.96
C ALA A 252 13.05 -12.45 -2.96
N GLY A 253 14.06 -13.06 -2.33
CA GLY A 253 13.86 -14.10 -1.32
C GLY A 253 13.01 -13.68 -0.12
N TRP A 254 12.88 -12.37 0.13
CA TRP A 254 12.02 -11.82 1.18
C TRP A 254 10.59 -11.49 0.70
N HIS A 255 10.21 -12.01 -0.46
CA HIS A 255 8.83 -11.84 -0.93
C HIS A 255 7.83 -12.47 0.04
N GLY A 256 8.03 -13.73 0.44
CA GLY A 256 7.10 -14.51 1.27
C GLY A 256 7.77 -15.27 2.42
N LYS A 257 8.92 -14.81 2.90
CA LYS A 257 9.69 -15.43 4.00
C LYS A 257 9.53 -14.61 5.28
N ALA A 258 9.21 -15.26 6.39
CA ALA A 258 9.26 -14.65 7.72
C ALA A 258 10.71 -14.64 8.26
N PRO A 259 11.14 -13.59 8.99
CA PRO A 259 12.42 -13.58 9.67
C PRO A 259 12.43 -14.60 10.82
N ASN A 260 13.58 -15.25 11.05
CA ASN A 260 13.84 -16.01 12.28
C ASN A 260 14.13 -15.05 13.46
N ASP A 261 14.43 -15.59 14.66
CA ASP A 261 14.60 -14.78 15.86
C ASP A 261 15.81 -13.82 15.76
N ASP A 262 16.93 -14.25 15.15
CA ASP A 262 18.13 -13.41 14.95
C ASP A 262 17.86 -12.34 13.88
N GLU A 263 17.27 -12.73 12.74
CA GLU A 263 16.85 -11.82 11.67
C GLU A 263 15.82 -10.80 12.18
N TYR A 264 14.89 -11.22 13.05
CA TYR A 264 13.94 -10.33 13.71
C TYR A 264 14.63 -9.32 14.61
N ALA A 265 15.54 -9.78 15.49
CA ALA A 265 16.28 -8.91 16.40
C ALA A 265 17.09 -7.85 15.63
N GLN A 266 17.78 -8.27 14.54
CA GLN A 266 18.51 -7.35 13.68
C GLN A 266 17.56 -6.32 13.02
N ALA A 267 16.47 -6.77 12.39
CA ALA A 267 15.53 -5.88 11.71
C ALA A 267 14.92 -4.83 12.65
N ILE A 268 14.53 -5.24 13.86
CA ILE A 268 13.99 -4.32 14.87
C ILE A 268 15.08 -3.33 15.34
N SER A 269 16.32 -3.78 15.54
CA SER A 269 17.44 -2.90 15.91
C SER A 269 17.72 -1.84 14.85
N GLU A 270 17.74 -2.22 13.56
CA GLU A 270 17.93 -1.28 12.45
C GLU A 270 16.80 -0.25 12.36
N LEU A 271 15.54 -0.68 12.51
CA LEU A 271 14.38 0.21 12.48
C LEU A 271 14.30 1.13 13.70
N GLN A 272 14.74 0.68 14.90
CA GLN A 272 14.84 1.51 16.09
C GLN A 272 15.95 2.56 15.97
N ALA A 273 17.09 2.21 15.39
CA ALA A 273 18.16 3.17 15.10
C ALA A 273 17.69 4.26 14.12
N GLN A 274 16.99 3.88 13.07
CA GLN A 274 16.40 4.84 12.13
C GLN A 274 15.34 5.72 12.80
N LEU A 275 14.48 5.16 13.66
CA LEU A 275 13.50 5.94 14.41
C LEU A 275 14.19 7.00 15.29
N ALA A 276 15.23 6.61 16.02
CA ALA A 276 16.00 7.51 16.89
C ALA A 276 16.68 8.64 16.08
N GLU A 277 17.22 8.34 14.90
CA GLU A 277 17.78 9.35 13.97
C GLU A 277 16.71 10.36 13.57
N VAL A 278 15.54 9.88 13.12
CA VAL A 278 14.42 10.76 12.70
C VAL A 278 13.89 11.58 13.87
N GLU A 279 13.78 11.02 15.06
CA GLU A 279 13.33 11.75 16.26
C GLU A 279 14.34 12.83 16.70
N GLY A 280 15.62 12.67 16.34
CA GLY A 280 16.70 13.63 16.59
C GLY A 280 16.79 14.79 15.60
N MET A 281 16.13 14.69 14.42
CA MET A 281 16.01 15.77 13.43
C MET A 281 15.11 16.90 13.95
#